data_3fbec9b5a04e76cb7853b093dcfe7a14
#
_entry.id   3fbec9b5a04e76cb7853b093dcfe7a14
#
_cell.length_a   1.000
_cell.length_b   1.000
_cell.length_c   1.000
_cell.angle_alpha   90.00
_cell.angle_beta   90.00
_cell.angle_gamma   90.00
#
_symmetry.space_group_name_H-M   'P 1'
#
loop_
_entity.id
_entity.type
_entity.pdbx_description
1 polymer ?
#
loop_
_entity_poly.entity_id
_entity_poly.type
_entity_poly.pdbx_seq_one_letter_code
_entity_poly.pdbx_strand_id
1 'polypeptide(L)'
;MGSNAGRAIMMGSHLDMSIFKYFVLGSVIGAIIAGQVVVSLPKDWLRLILGVFVIWIVWAPKLNKRDTNPIAFLPIGMGTTFASMFVGATGLLVAAFLSPEKLGRMATVSTQATCTMVQHGLKVIVFGALGFTFWEWLPLIVIMVTTGFIGTYTGKYILHKIPDRLFGMLFKAMLTLLAIRLVYIAGLNLLPF
;
A
#
# COMPACT_ATOMS: atom_id res chain seq x y z
N MET A 1 7.62 6.75 0.26
CA MET A 1 7.80 7.28 -1.11
C MET A 1 9.25 7.22 -1.59
N GLY A 2 10.23 7.75 -0.88
CA GLY A 2 11.62 7.86 -1.35
C GLY A 2 12.29 6.57 -1.81
N SER A 3 12.14 5.46 -1.10
CA SER A 3 12.76 4.20 -1.48
C SER A 3 12.18 3.59 -2.77
N ASN A 4 10.89 3.78 -3.03
CA ASN A 4 10.26 3.31 -4.28
C ASN A 4 10.60 4.22 -5.45
N ALA A 5 10.68 5.54 -5.24
CA ALA A 5 11.14 6.48 -6.24
C ALA A 5 12.60 6.20 -6.66
N GLY A 6 13.49 5.95 -5.68
CA GLY A 6 14.86 5.55 -5.96
C GLY A 6 14.97 4.28 -6.81
N ARG A 7 14.19 3.24 -6.48
CA ARG A 7 14.17 1.99 -7.26
C ARG A 7 13.59 2.21 -8.66
N ALA A 8 12.53 2.99 -8.79
CA ALA A 8 11.90 3.29 -10.08
C ALA A 8 12.88 4.03 -11.01
N ILE A 9 13.64 5.01 -10.48
CA ILE A 9 14.63 5.76 -11.26
C ILE A 9 15.82 4.89 -11.62
N MET A 10 16.39 4.16 -10.66
CA MET A 10 17.60 3.35 -10.88
C MET A 10 17.35 2.12 -11.76
N MET A 11 16.13 1.58 -11.76
CA MET A 11 15.78 0.34 -12.46
C MET A 11 14.75 0.55 -13.58
N GLY A 12 14.45 1.78 -13.96
CA GLY A 12 13.39 2.13 -14.92
C GLY A 12 13.55 1.46 -16.29
N SER A 13 14.79 1.14 -16.70
CA SER A 13 15.06 0.40 -17.94
C SER A 13 14.49 -1.03 -17.96
N HIS A 14 14.15 -1.60 -16.81
CA HIS A 14 13.59 -2.94 -16.66
C HIS A 14 12.08 -2.95 -16.43
N LEU A 15 11.41 -1.81 -16.57
CA LEU A 15 9.97 -1.68 -16.39
C LEU A 15 9.20 -2.44 -17.47
N ASP A 16 8.29 -3.32 -17.06
CA ASP A 16 7.33 -3.92 -18.00
C ASP A 16 6.24 -2.89 -18.33
N MET A 17 6.40 -2.24 -19.48
CA MET A 17 5.52 -1.17 -19.92
C MET A 17 4.10 -1.65 -20.22
N SER A 18 3.93 -2.90 -20.60
CA SER A 18 2.62 -3.47 -20.89
C SER A 18 1.79 -3.61 -19.61
N ILE A 19 2.36 -4.21 -18.58
CA ILE A 19 1.74 -4.32 -17.27
C ILE A 19 1.48 -2.91 -16.68
N PHE A 20 2.46 -2.03 -16.77
CA PHE A 20 2.39 -0.68 -16.21
C PHE A 20 1.23 0.13 -16.78
N LYS A 21 1.02 0.14 -18.10
CA LYS A 21 -0.07 0.89 -18.74
C LYS A 21 -1.45 0.46 -18.23
N TYR A 22 -1.74 -0.83 -18.22
CA TYR A 22 -3.02 -1.34 -17.74
C TYR A 22 -3.20 -1.10 -16.24
N PHE A 23 -2.12 -1.24 -15.47
CA PHE A 23 -2.15 -0.96 -14.05
C PHE A 23 -2.46 0.52 -13.76
N VAL A 24 -1.84 1.46 -14.48
CA VAL A 24 -2.09 2.92 -14.31
C VAL A 24 -3.53 3.25 -14.66
N LEU A 25 -4.06 2.74 -15.77
CA LEU A 25 -5.46 2.97 -16.15
C LEU A 25 -6.42 2.49 -15.04
N GLY A 26 -6.22 1.28 -14.55
CA GLY A 26 -7.01 0.76 -13.44
C GLY A 26 -6.83 1.57 -12.17
N SER A 27 -5.59 2.01 -11.87
CA SER A 27 -5.27 2.80 -10.69
C SER A 27 -5.99 4.16 -10.68
N VAL A 28 -6.09 4.83 -11.83
CA VAL A 28 -6.82 6.10 -11.93
C VAL A 28 -8.30 5.89 -11.61
N ILE A 29 -8.93 4.87 -12.19
CA ILE A 29 -10.33 4.54 -11.92
C ILE A 29 -10.53 4.22 -10.44
N GLY A 30 -9.67 3.35 -9.87
CA GLY A 30 -9.71 2.98 -8.46
C GLY A 30 -9.52 4.16 -7.52
N ALA A 31 -8.65 5.10 -7.87
CA ALA A 31 -8.39 6.31 -7.10
C ALA A 31 -9.60 7.26 -7.07
N ILE A 32 -10.27 7.46 -8.22
CA ILE A 32 -11.45 8.31 -8.32
C ILE A 32 -12.60 7.73 -7.47
N ILE A 33 -12.87 6.42 -7.61
CA ILE A 33 -13.92 5.75 -6.85
C ILE A 33 -13.61 5.81 -5.35
N ALA A 34 -12.38 5.49 -4.96
CA ALA A 34 -11.97 5.52 -3.56
C ALA A 34 -12.05 6.92 -2.95
N GLY A 35 -11.69 7.97 -3.71
CA GLY A 35 -11.80 9.35 -3.28
C GLY A 35 -13.22 9.73 -2.89
N GLN A 36 -14.20 9.36 -3.70
CA GLN A 36 -15.63 9.59 -3.41
C GLN A 36 -16.08 8.82 -2.16
N VAL A 37 -15.68 7.57 -2.05
CA VAL A 37 -16.03 6.72 -0.90
C VAL A 37 -15.41 7.23 0.40
N VAL A 38 -14.15 7.67 0.38
CA VAL A 38 -13.46 8.19 1.57
C VAL A 38 -14.16 9.43 2.14
N VAL A 39 -14.68 10.30 1.28
CA VAL A 39 -15.36 11.54 1.71
C VAL A 39 -16.77 11.28 2.20
N SER A 40 -17.47 10.31 1.60
CA SER A 40 -18.86 10.02 1.94
C SER A 40 -19.03 9.14 3.19
N LEU A 41 -17.98 8.40 3.59
CA LEU A 41 -18.08 7.47 4.71
C LEU A 41 -17.72 8.12 6.06
N PRO A 42 -18.55 7.89 7.10
CA PRO A 42 -18.20 8.25 8.47
C PRO A 42 -16.88 7.59 8.92
N LYS A 43 -16.13 8.28 9.78
CA LYS A 43 -14.81 7.85 10.26
C LYS A 43 -14.79 6.43 10.84
N ASP A 44 -15.88 6.02 11.49
CA ASP A 44 -15.96 4.72 12.15
C ASP A 44 -16.17 3.58 11.15
N TRP A 45 -16.92 3.80 10.09
CA TRP A 45 -16.98 2.86 8.96
C TRP A 45 -15.65 2.69 8.26
N LEU A 46 -14.89 3.79 8.09
CA LEU A 46 -13.54 3.73 7.54
C LEU A 46 -12.61 2.90 8.41
N ARG A 47 -12.64 3.09 9.73
CA ARG A 47 -11.87 2.29 10.69
C ARG A 47 -12.22 0.82 10.64
N LEU A 48 -13.52 0.49 10.57
CA LEU A 48 -14.01 -0.89 10.49
C LEU A 48 -13.50 -1.57 9.21
N ILE A 49 -13.71 -0.94 8.07
CA ILE A 49 -13.27 -1.45 6.76
C ILE A 49 -11.75 -1.66 6.76
N LEU A 50 -10.99 -0.68 7.26
CA LEU A 50 -9.53 -0.77 7.38
C LEU A 50 -9.09 -1.94 8.26
N GLY A 51 -9.68 -2.07 9.44
CA GLY A 51 -9.33 -3.13 10.39
C GLY A 51 -9.59 -4.52 9.82
N VAL A 52 -10.79 -4.72 9.26
CA VAL A 52 -11.18 -6.00 8.61
C VAL A 52 -10.26 -6.30 7.43
N PHE A 53 -9.98 -5.31 6.59
CA PHE A 53 -9.11 -5.46 5.42
C PHE A 53 -7.67 -5.83 5.81
N VAL A 54 -7.11 -5.20 6.85
CA VAL A 54 -5.76 -5.52 7.35
C VAL A 54 -5.72 -6.94 7.91
N ILE A 55 -6.72 -7.37 8.69
CA ILE A 55 -6.81 -8.75 9.18
C ILE A 55 -6.87 -9.71 7.99
N TRP A 56 -7.72 -9.44 7.01
CA TRP A 56 -7.85 -10.28 5.83
C TRP A 56 -6.52 -10.40 5.07
N ILE A 57 -5.80 -9.30 4.80
CA ILE A 57 -4.50 -9.33 4.10
C ILE A 57 -3.43 -10.09 4.88
N VAL A 58 -3.38 -9.89 6.19
CA VAL A 58 -2.36 -10.53 7.04
C VAL A 58 -2.53 -12.04 7.08
N TRP A 59 -3.79 -12.52 7.04
CA TRP A 59 -4.14 -13.92 7.16
C TRP A 59 -4.59 -14.57 5.85
N ALA A 60 -4.80 -13.80 4.79
CA ALA A 60 -5.17 -14.34 3.49
C ALA A 60 -4.11 -15.33 2.99
N PRO A 61 -4.52 -16.48 2.43
CA PRO A 61 -3.60 -17.39 1.78
C PRO A 61 -2.87 -16.63 0.65
N LYS A 62 -1.57 -16.86 0.53
CA LYS A 62 -0.77 -16.26 -0.54
C LYS A 62 -1.43 -16.60 -1.87
N LEU A 63 -1.85 -15.59 -2.61
CA LEU A 63 -2.45 -15.76 -3.93
C LEU A 63 -1.44 -16.47 -4.84
N ASN A 64 -1.69 -17.73 -5.09
CA ASN A 64 -0.77 -18.57 -5.88
C ASN A 64 -0.90 -18.35 -7.39
N LYS A 65 -1.89 -17.57 -7.82
CA LYS A 65 -2.12 -17.18 -9.22
C LYS A 65 -1.46 -15.84 -9.50
N ARG A 66 -0.18 -15.88 -9.78
CA ARG A 66 0.56 -14.74 -10.31
C ARG A 66 0.30 -14.66 -11.81
N ASP A 67 -0.49 -13.72 -12.20
CA ASP A 67 -0.82 -13.49 -13.59
C ASP A 67 0.24 -12.62 -14.25
N THR A 68 0.54 -12.92 -15.53
CA THR A 68 1.42 -12.09 -16.37
C THR A 68 0.67 -11.53 -17.56
N ASN A 69 -0.65 -11.81 -17.67
CA ASN A 69 -1.46 -11.18 -18.67
C ASN A 69 -1.57 -9.67 -18.37
N PRO A 70 -1.07 -8.79 -19.24
CA PRO A 70 -1.08 -7.34 -18.96
C PRO A 70 -2.49 -6.80 -18.71
N ILE A 71 -3.51 -7.31 -19.37
CA ILE A 71 -4.91 -6.87 -19.24
C ILE A 71 -5.45 -7.15 -17.84
N ALA A 72 -5.03 -8.23 -17.19
CA ALA A 72 -5.41 -8.56 -15.82
C ALA A 72 -4.95 -7.47 -14.80
N PHE A 73 -3.94 -6.70 -15.17
CA PHE A 73 -3.46 -5.61 -14.31
C PHE A 73 -4.38 -4.37 -14.29
N LEU A 74 -5.38 -4.30 -15.15
CA LEU A 74 -6.39 -3.25 -15.07
C LEU A 74 -7.27 -3.44 -13.80
N PRO A 75 -7.98 -4.54 -13.57
CA PRO A 75 -8.74 -4.74 -12.33
C PRO A 75 -7.84 -4.84 -11.10
N ILE A 76 -6.60 -5.35 -11.24
CA ILE A 76 -5.62 -5.39 -10.15
C ILE A 76 -5.22 -3.96 -9.76
N GLY A 77 -4.91 -3.09 -10.71
CA GLY A 77 -4.61 -1.68 -10.49
C GLY A 77 -5.76 -0.96 -9.82
N MET A 78 -6.99 -1.18 -10.29
CA MET A 78 -8.20 -0.59 -9.71
C MET A 78 -8.39 -1.03 -8.25
N GLY A 79 -8.40 -2.33 -7.98
CA GLY A 79 -8.66 -2.87 -6.64
C GLY A 79 -7.53 -2.56 -5.64
N THR A 80 -6.26 -2.70 -6.07
CA THR A 80 -5.13 -2.40 -5.18
C THR A 80 -4.99 -0.91 -4.91
N THR A 81 -5.32 -0.03 -5.86
CA THR A 81 -5.31 1.42 -5.64
C THR A 81 -6.48 1.84 -4.78
N PHE A 82 -7.67 1.31 -5.02
CA PHE A 82 -8.81 1.52 -4.13
C PHE A 82 -8.44 1.16 -2.69
N ALA A 83 -7.98 -0.07 -2.46
CA ALA A 83 -7.54 -0.51 -1.15
C ALA A 83 -6.40 0.37 -0.58
N SER A 84 -5.50 0.83 -1.43
CA SER A 84 -4.38 1.68 -1.04
C SER A 84 -4.78 3.03 -0.48
N MET A 85 -5.92 3.58 -0.88
CA MET A 85 -6.42 4.86 -0.35
C MET A 85 -6.72 4.76 1.14
N PHE A 86 -7.11 3.58 1.60
CA PHE A 86 -7.42 3.32 3.00
C PHE A 86 -6.20 2.79 3.78
N VAL A 87 -5.30 2.06 3.12
CA VAL A 87 -4.15 1.40 3.77
C VAL A 87 -2.83 1.95 3.24
N GLY A 88 -1.88 2.22 4.13
CA GLY A 88 -0.56 2.73 3.76
C GLY A 88 0.37 1.70 3.07
N ALA A 89 0.16 0.40 3.29
CA ALA A 89 1.06 -0.68 2.89
C ALA A 89 0.79 -1.22 1.47
N THR A 90 0.86 -0.37 0.46
CA THR A 90 0.44 -0.68 -0.92
C THR A 90 1.42 -1.54 -1.70
N GLY A 91 2.71 -1.43 -1.41
CA GLY A 91 3.74 -2.16 -2.14
C GLY A 91 3.60 -3.68 -2.07
N LEU A 92 3.13 -4.21 -0.93
CA LEU A 92 2.88 -5.64 -0.76
C LEU A 92 1.71 -6.15 -1.60
N LEU A 93 0.67 -5.32 -1.76
CA LEU A 93 -0.49 -5.65 -2.59
C LEU A 93 -0.10 -5.83 -4.04
N VAL A 94 0.64 -4.86 -4.59
CA VAL A 94 1.13 -4.93 -5.97
C VAL A 94 2.08 -6.12 -6.16
N ALA A 95 3.01 -6.33 -5.20
CA ALA A 95 3.96 -7.44 -5.26
C ALA A 95 3.29 -8.82 -5.28
N ALA A 96 2.14 -8.98 -4.63
CA ALA A 96 1.42 -10.25 -4.58
C ALA A 96 0.94 -10.74 -5.96
N PHE A 97 0.75 -9.82 -6.91
CA PHE A 97 0.28 -10.13 -8.26
C PHE A 97 1.40 -10.25 -9.30
N LEU A 98 2.61 -9.81 -8.97
CA LEU A 98 3.76 -9.90 -9.87
C LEU A 98 4.49 -11.23 -9.67
N SER A 99 4.90 -11.88 -10.78
CA SER A 99 5.64 -13.14 -10.75
C SER A 99 7.12 -12.91 -11.11
N PRO A 100 8.04 -13.00 -10.15
CA PRO A 100 9.47 -12.93 -10.43
C PRO A 100 9.98 -14.06 -11.32
N GLU A 101 9.28 -15.22 -11.31
CA GLU A 101 9.63 -16.40 -12.11
C GLU A 101 9.38 -16.18 -13.61
N LYS A 102 8.37 -15.36 -13.95
CA LYS A 102 7.99 -15.08 -15.34
C LYS A 102 8.58 -13.78 -15.88
N LEU A 103 8.64 -12.73 -15.05
CA LEU A 103 9.14 -11.41 -15.44
C LEU A 103 10.65 -11.24 -15.23
N GLY A 104 11.24 -12.10 -14.40
CA GLY A 104 12.58 -11.90 -13.90
C GLY A 104 12.61 -10.92 -12.69
N ARG A 105 13.63 -11.05 -11.85
CA ARG A 105 13.73 -10.33 -10.57
C ARG A 105 13.79 -8.82 -10.74
N MET A 106 14.58 -8.33 -11.70
CA MET A 106 14.77 -6.90 -11.93
C MET A 106 13.50 -6.22 -12.46
N ALA A 107 12.84 -6.84 -13.45
CA ALA A 107 11.58 -6.32 -13.99
C ALA A 107 10.46 -6.32 -12.96
N THR A 108 10.38 -7.36 -12.12
CA THR A 108 9.40 -7.41 -11.02
C THR A 108 9.59 -6.26 -10.03
N VAL A 109 10.82 -6.03 -9.58
CA VAL A 109 11.12 -4.96 -8.60
C VAL A 109 10.88 -3.58 -9.20
N SER A 110 11.30 -3.37 -10.44
CA SER A 110 11.11 -2.11 -11.16
C SER A 110 9.62 -1.80 -11.37
N THR A 111 8.87 -2.77 -11.90
CA THR A 111 7.43 -2.62 -12.17
C THR A 111 6.67 -2.38 -10.87
N GLN A 112 6.95 -3.15 -9.81
CA GLN A 112 6.35 -2.96 -8.50
C GLN A 112 6.62 -1.55 -7.95
N ALA A 113 7.86 -1.10 -7.97
CA ALA A 113 8.24 0.19 -7.44
C ALA A 113 7.55 1.35 -8.18
N THR A 114 7.51 1.27 -9.52
CA THR A 114 6.90 2.28 -10.37
C THR A 114 5.37 2.30 -10.20
N CYS A 115 4.71 1.14 -10.17
CA CYS A 115 3.28 1.04 -9.89
C CYS A 115 2.92 1.62 -8.51
N THR A 116 3.70 1.31 -7.49
CA THR A 116 3.50 1.84 -6.14
C THR A 116 3.72 3.35 -6.08
N MET A 117 4.69 3.86 -6.83
CA MET A 117 4.92 5.31 -6.94
C MET A 117 3.72 6.03 -7.56
N VAL A 118 3.13 5.47 -8.63
CA VAL A 118 1.89 6.02 -9.23
C VAL A 118 0.74 6.02 -8.22
N GLN A 119 0.53 4.94 -7.47
CA GLN A 119 -0.50 4.90 -6.43
C GLN A 119 -0.31 5.99 -5.38
N HIS A 120 0.91 6.24 -4.96
CA HIS A 120 1.20 7.32 -4.01
C HIS A 120 0.99 8.71 -4.62
N GLY A 121 1.34 8.90 -5.90
CA GLY A 121 1.08 10.14 -6.61
C GLY A 121 -0.42 10.42 -6.74
N LEU A 122 -1.20 9.41 -7.15
CA LEU A 122 -2.67 9.51 -7.23
C LEU A 122 -3.30 9.85 -5.87
N LYS A 123 -2.79 9.29 -4.76
CA LYS A 123 -3.25 9.67 -3.42
C LYS A 123 -3.06 11.15 -3.14
N VAL A 124 -1.88 11.68 -3.42
CA VAL A 124 -1.60 13.10 -3.19
C VAL A 124 -2.53 13.98 -4.01
N ILE A 125 -2.75 13.62 -5.28
CA ILE A 125 -3.64 14.36 -6.18
C ILE A 125 -5.09 14.29 -5.67
N VAL A 126 -5.59 13.10 -5.37
CA VAL A 126 -6.99 12.91 -4.93
C VAL A 126 -7.24 13.62 -3.60
N PHE A 127 -6.39 13.41 -2.58
CA PHE A 127 -6.58 14.07 -1.29
C PHE A 127 -6.39 15.59 -1.39
N GLY A 128 -5.48 16.07 -2.24
CA GLY A 128 -5.33 17.50 -2.53
C GLY A 128 -6.58 18.09 -3.19
N ALA A 129 -7.15 17.41 -4.19
CA ALA A 129 -8.39 17.81 -4.84
C ALA A 129 -9.61 17.79 -3.90
N LEU A 130 -9.59 16.93 -2.88
CA LEU A 130 -10.61 16.85 -1.83
C LEU A 130 -10.40 17.90 -0.70
N GLY A 131 -9.50 18.85 -0.90
CA GLY A 131 -9.28 19.97 0.03
C GLY A 131 -8.35 19.67 1.19
N PHE A 132 -7.59 18.56 1.14
CA PHE A 132 -6.59 18.29 2.17
C PHE A 132 -5.38 19.22 2.00
N THR A 133 -5.18 20.11 2.96
CA THR A 133 -4.09 21.08 3.00
C THR A 133 -2.81 20.43 3.57
N PHE A 134 -1.97 19.88 2.69
CA PHE A 134 -0.71 19.26 3.09
C PHE A 134 0.24 20.23 3.81
N TRP A 135 0.11 21.53 3.54
CA TRP A 135 0.98 22.56 4.07
C TRP A 135 0.88 22.71 5.58
N GLU A 136 -0.31 22.59 6.13
CA GLU A 136 -0.55 22.63 7.59
C GLU A 136 0.13 21.48 8.32
N TRP A 137 0.28 20.33 7.64
CA TRP A 137 0.86 19.12 8.18
C TRP A 137 2.35 18.95 7.85
N LEU A 138 2.95 19.94 7.15
CA LEU A 138 4.34 19.87 6.71
C LEU A 138 5.33 19.57 7.83
N PRO A 139 5.27 20.22 9.02
CA PRO A 139 6.17 19.90 10.12
C PRO A 139 6.05 18.44 10.57
N LEU A 140 4.82 17.94 10.67
CA LEU A 140 4.56 16.54 11.03
C LEU A 140 5.11 15.59 9.98
N ILE A 141 4.90 15.89 8.69
CA ILE A 141 5.41 15.09 7.58
C ILE A 141 6.94 15.02 7.61
N VAL A 142 7.61 16.14 7.85
CA VAL A 142 9.07 16.20 7.95
C VAL A 142 9.56 15.34 9.12
N ILE A 143 8.94 15.46 10.31
CA ILE A 143 9.28 14.64 11.47
C ILE A 143 9.06 13.15 11.16
N MET A 144 7.95 12.78 10.54
CA MET A 144 7.66 11.39 10.18
C MET A 144 8.65 10.84 9.14
N VAL A 145 9.05 11.65 8.17
CA VAL A 145 10.03 11.24 7.16
C VAL A 145 11.41 11.06 7.80
N THR A 146 11.87 12.01 8.60
CA THR A 146 13.17 11.94 9.27
C THR A 146 13.25 10.78 10.26
N THR A 147 12.25 10.61 11.11
CA THR A 147 12.18 9.45 12.03
C THR A 147 12.07 8.13 11.29
N GLY A 148 11.37 8.09 10.15
CA GLY A 148 11.30 6.93 9.26
C GLY A 148 12.66 6.57 8.67
N PHE A 149 13.47 7.55 8.25
CA PHE A 149 14.84 7.33 7.79
C PHE A 149 15.74 6.80 8.92
N ILE A 150 15.69 7.43 10.09
CA ILE A 150 16.44 6.98 11.27
C ILE A 150 16.04 5.54 11.63
N GLY A 151 14.72 5.26 11.69
CA GLY A 151 14.19 3.93 11.96
C GLY A 151 14.61 2.88 10.92
N THR A 152 14.68 3.25 9.64
CA THR A 152 15.14 2.35 8.58
C THR A 152 16.66 2.08 8.72
N TYR A 153 17.42 3.10 9.03
CA TYR A 153 18.86 2.98 9.20
C TYR A 153 19.22 2.11 10.42
N THR A 154 18.62 2.39 11.58
CA THR A 154 18.82 1.60 12.80
C THR A 154 18.21 0.20 12.67
N GLY A 155 17.04 0.09 12.06
CA GLY A 155 16.34 -1.18 11.83
C GLY A 155 17.16 -2.14 10.96
N LYS A 156 17.95 -1.64 10.00
CA LYS A 156 18.83 -2.47 9.19
C LYS A 156 19.82 -3.29 10.04
N TYR A 157 20.42 -2.69 11.05
CA TYR A 157 21.36 -3.36 11.93
C TYR A 157 20.71 -4.40 12.85
N ILE A 158 19.49 -4.10 13.31
CA ILE A 158 18.71 -5.00 14.17
C ILE A 158 18.14 -6.17 13.34
N LEU A 159 17.67 -5.90 12.13
CA LEU A 159 17.06 -6.87 11.25
C LEU A 159 17.99 -8.01 10.86
N HIS A 160 19.30 -7.72 10.67
CA HIS A 160 20.29 -8.76 10.40
C HIS A 160 20.48 -9.77 11.55
N LYS A 161 20.06 -9.42 12.77
CA LYS A 161 20.16 -10.26 13.96
C LYS A 161 18.88 -11.08 14.25
N ILE A 162 17.78 -10.73 13.59
CA ILE A 162 16.48 -11.38 13.80
C ILE A 162 16.23 -12.42 12.70
N PRO A 163 15.93 -13.68 13.03
CA PRO A 163 15.54 -14.68 12.04
C PRO A 163 14.27 -14.24 11.28
N ASP A 164 14.22 -14.46 9.97
CA ASP A 164 13.09 -14.07 9.12
C ASP A 164 11.73 -14.59 9.63
N ARG A 165 11.74 -15.79 10.20
CA ARG A 165 10.53 -16.41 10.76
C ARG A 165 9.99 -15.61 11.95
N LEU A 166 10.88 -15.21 12.87
CA LEU A 166 10.51 -14.43 14.05
C LEU A 166 10.04 -13.03 13.65
N PHE A 167 10.75 -12.38 12.72
CA PHE A 167 10.34 -11.08 12.16
C PHE A 167 8.95 -11.16 11.54
N GLY A 168 8.70 -12.15 10.69
CA GLY A 168 7.40 -12.34 10.06
C GLY A 168 6.26 -12.57 11.08
N MET A 169 6.53 -13.32 12.16
CA MET A 169 5.56 -13.56 13.22
C MET A 169 5.26 -12.28 14.02
N LEU A 170 6.28 -11.54 14.45
CA LEU A 170 6.13 -10.29 15.19
C LEU A 170 5.40 -9.24 14.35
N PHE A 171 5.75 -9.14 13.05
CA PHE A 171 5.10 -8.22 12.13
C PHE A 171 3.61 -8.53 11.96
N LYS A 172 3.25 -9.81 11.76
CA LYS A 172 1.86 -10.25 11.69
C LYS A 172 1.10 -9.97 12.99
N ALA A 173 1.70 -10.29 14.13
CA ALA A 173 1.09 -10.05 15.43
C ALA A 173 0.80 -8.57 15.67
N MET A 174 1.76 -7.70 15.37
CA MET A 174 1.62 -6.26 15.51
C MET A 174 0.52 -5.69 14.61
N LEU A 175 0.49 -6.09 13.34
CA LEU A 175 -0.57 -5.67 12.41
C LEU A 175 -1.95 -6.16 12.85
N THR A 176 -2.04 -7.40 13.35
CA THR A 176 -3.29 -7.98 13.84
C THR A 176 -3.80 -7.22 15.06
N LEU A 177 -2.93 -6.90 16.02
CA LEU A 177 -3.29 -6.12 17.21
C LEU A 177 -3.81 -4.74 16.85
N LEU A 178 -3.11 -4.04 15.94
CA LEU A 178 -3.54 -2.72 15.45
C LEU A 178 -4.89 -2.80 14.73
N ALA A 179 -5.10 -3.81 13.92
CA ALA A 179 -6.35 -4.01 13.19
C ALA A 179 -7.51 -4.35 14.14
N ILE A 180 -7.29 -5.20 15.14
CA ILE A 180 -8.28 -5.50 16.18
C ILE A 180 -8.66 -4.23 16.95
N ARG A 181 -7.67 -3.41 17.31
CA ARG A 181 -7.93 -2.12 17.96
C ARG A 181 -8.81 -1.19 17.10
N LEU A 182 -8.56 -1.12 15.79
CA LEU A 182 -9.37 -0.32 14.87
C LEU A 182 -10.82 -0.83 14.81
N VAL A 183 -11.01 -2.14 14.69
CA VAL A 183 -12.34 -2.78 14.67
C VAL A 183 -13.06 -2.56 15.99
N TYR A 184 -12.38 -2.72 17.11
CA TYR A 184 -12.95 -2.52 18.44
C TYR A 184 -13.45 -1.09 18.66
N ILE A 185 -12.62 -0.08 18.35
CA ILE A 185 -13.00 1.33 18.48
C ILE A 185 -14.17 1.66 17.55
N ALA A 186 -14.15 1.15 16.31
CA ALA A 186 -15.25 1.34 15.38
C ALA A 186 -16.54 0.69 15.87
N GLY A 187 -16.45 -0.52 16.42
CA GLY A 187 -17.59 -1.25 16.99
C GLY A 187 -18.25 -0.52 18.14
N LEU A 188 -17.45 0.04 19.07
CA LEU A 188 -18.00 0.82 20.18
C LEU A 188 -18.74 2.09 19.74
N ASN A 189 -18.28 2.72 18.67
CA ASN A 189 -18.92 3.95 18.17
C ASN A 189 -20.13 3.69 17.25
N LEU A 190 -20.18 2.51 16.61
CA LEU A 190 -21.27 2.12 15.71
C LEU A 190 -22.41 1.41 16.42
N LEU A 191 -22.17 0.84 17.59
CA LEU A 191 -23.17 0.20 18.44
C LEU A 191 -23.47 1.14 19.63
N PRO A 192 -24.38 2.10 19.50
CA PRO A 192 -24.83 2.87 20.65
C PRO A 192 -25.59 1.94 21.56
N PHE A 193 -25.05 1.66 22.75
CA PHE A 193 -25.82 1.12 23.87
C PHE A 193 -26.67 2.20 24.49
#